data_2d1180f1307327227360d47569276c62
#
_entry.id   2d1180f1307327227360d47569276c62
#
_cell.length_a   1.000
_cell.length_b   1.000
_cell.length_c   1.000
_cell.angle_alpha   90.00
_cell.angle_beta   90.00
_cell.angle_gamma   90.00
#
_symmetry.space_group_name_H-M   'P 1'
#
loop_
_entity.id
_entity.type
_entity.pdbx_description
1 polymer ?
#
loop_
_entity_poly.entity_id
_entity_poly.type
_entity_poly.pdbx_seq_one_letter_code
_entity_poly.pdbx_strand_id
1 'polypeptide(L)'
;MSMLLALDNGYQACMMAPTEILANQHYETIKELLFGMDIRVELLTGSIKGKRREAILTGLLTGDVKILIGTHAVIEDTVNFSSLGFVVIDEQHRFGVAQRARLWSKNVQPPHVLVMTATPIPRTLAMTLYGDLDVSVIDELPPGRKPITTIHQFDNRRESMYRSVRKQIDEGRPVYIVYPVSYTHLRAHETPEH
;
A
#
# COMPACT_ATOMS: atom_id res chain seq x y z
N MET A 1 -14.54 4.96 3.88
CA MET A 1 -15.82 4.74 4.63
C MET A 1 -15.56 4.03 5.95
N SER A 2 -15.00 2.80 6.01
CA SER A 2 -14.82 2.06 7.28
C SER A 2 -14.00 2.79 8.34
N MET A 3 -12.98 3.57 7.96
CA MET A 3 -12.25 4.42 8.92
C MET A 3 -13.16 5.48 9.55
N LEU A 4 -14.04 6.13 8.77
CA LEU A 4 -14.97 7.11 9.31
C LEU A 4 -15.94 6.48 10.32
N LEU A 5 -16.39 5.26 10.06
CA LEU A 5 -17.22 4.52 11.00
C LEU A 5 -16.50 4.31 12.35
N ALA A 6 -15.21 4.01 12.31
CA ALA A 6 -14.41 3.90 13.54
C ALA A 6 -14.29 5.25 14.27
N LEU A 7 -14.09 6.35 13.52
CA LEU A 7 -14.02 7.69 14.08
C LEU A 7 -15.33 8.12 14.72
N ASP A 8 -16.47 7.83 14.08
CA ASP A 8 -17.82 8.13 14.61
C ASP A 8 -18.08 7.41 15.94
N ASN A 9 -17.43 6.27 16.15
CA ASN A 9 -17.48 5.53 17.43
C ASN A 9 -16.37 5.93 18.43
N GLY A 10 -15.66 7.03 18.17
CA GLY A 10 -14.66 7.59 19.08
C GLY A 10 -13.28 6.93 19.00
N TYR A 11 -13.04 6.08 18.00
CA TYR A 11 -11.76 5.42 17.79
C TYR A 11 -10.88 6.15 16.78
N GLN A 12 -9.59 5.84 16.81
CA GLN A 12 -8.63 6.23 15.79
C GLN A 12 -8.50 5.12 14.74
N ALA A 13 -8.08 5.50 13.53
CA ALA A 13 -7.79 4.56 12.46
C ALA A 13 -6.34 4.65 11.99
N CYS A 14 -5.81 3.52 11.50
CA CYS A 14 -4.48 3.45 10.93
C CYS A 14 -4.54 2.80 9.54
N MET A 15 -3.75 3.31 8.59
CA MET A 15 -3.56 2.67 7.30
C MET A 15 -2.08 2.43 7.03
N MET A 16 -1.74 1.20 6.72
CA MET A 16 -0.37 0.78 6.41
C MET A 16 -0.22 0.50 4.92
N ALA A 17 0.82 1.07 4.32
CA ALA A 17 1.22 0.81 2.95
C ALA A 17 2.66 0.24 2.89
N PRO A 18 3.00 -0.59 1.89
CA PRO A 18 4.30 -1.25 1.81
C PRO A 18 5.46 -0.30 1.46
N THR A 19 5.17 0.82 0.84
CA THR A 19 6.17 1.80 0.39
C THR A 19 5.78 3.23 0.75
N GLU A 20 6.76 4.13 0.86
CA GLU A 20 6.51 5.55 1.09
C GLU A 20 5.70 6.18 -0.05
N ILE A 21 5.90 5.74 -1.29
CA ILE A 21 5.15 6.24 -2.44
C ILE A 21 3.66 5.96 -2.28
N LEU A 22 3.30 4.71 -1.96
CA LEU A 22 1.91 4.32 -1.74
C LEU A 22 1.32 4.99 -0.50
N ALA A 23 2.10 5.11 0.59
CA ALA A 23 1.66 5.81 1.78
C ALA A 23 1.33 7.30 1.49
N ASN A 24 2.15 7.98 0.70
CA ASN A 24 1.90 9.35 0.26
C ASN A 24 0.64 9.43 -0.63
N GLN A 25 0.47 8.52 -1.60
CA GLN A 25 -0.72 8.50 -2.45
C GLN A 25 -2.01 8.32 -1.64
N HIS A 26 -2.02 7.38 -0.69
CA HIS A 26 -3.16 7.19 0.22
C HIS A 26 -3.41 8.43 1.09
N TYR A 27 -2.35 9.05 1.58
CA TYR A 27 -2.45 10.25 2.40
C TYR A 27 -3.10 11.41 1.64
N GLU A 28 -2.65 11.71 0.43
CA GLU A 28 -3.25 12.78 -0.39
C GLU A 28 -4.71 12.44 -0.75
N THR A 29 -4.99 11.21 -1.21
CA THR A 29 -6.35 10.78 -1.55
C THR A 29 -7.30 10.88 -0.37
N ILE A 30 -6.86 10.45 0.83
CA ILE A 30 -7.73 10.51 2.03
C ILE A 30 -7.93 11.95 2.47
N LYS A 31 -6.92 12.80 2.40
CA LYS A 31 -7.08 14.24 2.68
C LYS A 31 -8.06 14.92 1.74
N GLU A 32 -7.99 14.62 0.45
CA GLU A 32 -8.96 15.15 -0.52
C GLU A 32 -10.39 14.69 -0.22
N LEU A 33 -10.58 13.40 0.08
CA LEU A 33 -11.90 12.84 0.41
C LEU A 33 -12.48 13.40 1.71
N LEU A 34 -11.64 13.80 2.65
CA LEU A 34 -12.03 14.37 3.95
C LEU A 34 -11.97 15.90 3.97
N PHE A 35 -11.80 16.52 2.81
CA PHE A 35 -11.75 17.97 2.70
C PHE A 35 -13.05 18.60 3.26
N GLY A 36 -12.91 19.58 4.14
CA GLY A 36 -14.03 20.24 4.81
C GLY A 36 -14.54 19.52 6.06
N MET A 37 -13.97 18.36 6.41
CA MET A 37 -14.23 17.69 7.71
C MET A 37 -13.12 18.07 8.70
N ASP A 38 -13.47 18.26 9.96
CA ASP A 38 -12.50 18.52 11.04
C ASP A 38 -11.85 17.20 11.51
N ILE A 39 -11.17 16.53 10.59
CA ILE A 39 -10.48 15.27 10.82
C ILE A 39 -8.99 15.43 10.54
N ARG A 40 -8.18 15.34 11.58
CA ARG A 40 -6.72 15.42 11.45
C ARG A 40 -6.15 14.09 10.96
N VAL A 41 -5.58 14.12 9.75
CA VAL A 41 -4.89 13.00 9.10
C VAL A 41 -3.40 13.31 9.08
N GLU A 42 -2.55 12.35 9.48
CA GLU A 42 -1.10 12.49 9.48
C GLU A 42 -0.43 11.34 8.74
N LEU A 43 0.74 11.63 8.16
CA LEU A 43 1.59 10.66 7.48
C LEU A 43 2.82 10.37 8.34
N LEU A 44 3.15 9.08 8.52
CA LEU A 44 4.34 8.64 9.26
C LEU A 44 5.12 7.61 8.43
N THR A 45 6.28 8.03 7.93
CA THR A 45 7.23 7.20 7.19
C THR A 45 8.61 7.25 7.83
N GLY A 46 9.53 6.43 7.38
CA GLY A 46 10.91 6.42 7.88
C GLY A 46 11.68 7.74 7.64
N SER A 47 11.24 8.53 6.66
CA SER A 47 11.83 9.85 6.35
C SER A 47 11.40 10.94 7.33
N ILE A 48 10.28 10.78 8.06
CA ILE A 48 9.77 11.78 9.01
C ILE A 48 10.48 11.64 10.37
N LYS A 49 11.22 12.69 10.75
CA LYS A 49 12.08 12.73 11.94
C LYS A 49 11.88 14.01 12.75
N GLY A 50 12.50 14.05 13.95
CA GLY A 50 12.58 15.24 14.80
C GLY A 50 11.22 15.77 15.24
N LYS A 51 11.09 17.08 15.36
CA LYS A 51 9.90 17.76 15.89
C LYS A 51 8.60 17.38 15.20
N ARG A 52 8.61 17.14 13.87
CA ARG A 52 7.40 16.71 13.15
C ARG A 52 6.94 15.35 13.60
N ARG A 53 7.88 14.38 13.76
CA ARG A 53 7.57 13.06 14.29
C ARG A 53 7.00 13.15 15.71
N GLU A 54 7.64 13.92 16.59
CA GLU A 54 7.18 14.11 17.97
C GLU A 54 5.77 14.70 18.04
N ALA A 55 5.45 15.68 17.21
CA ALA A 55 4.11 16.25 17.13
C ALA A 55 3.05 15.23 16.68
N ILE A 56 3.39 14.36 15.74
CA ILE A 56 2.50 13.28 15.30
C ILE A 56 2.27 12.28 16.45
N LEU A 57 3.34 11.83 17.10
CA LEU A 57 3.25 10.87 18.21
C LEU A 57 2.44 11.44 19.38
N THR A 58 2.66 12.70 19.73
CA THR A 58 1.86 13.39 20.76
C THR A 58 0.39 13.46 20.35
N GLY A 59 0.09 13.87 19.11
CA GLY A 59 -1.29 13.94 18.62
C GLY A 59 -2.01 12.58 18.56
N LEU A 60 -1.26 11.47 18.37
CA LEU A 60 -1.83 10.12 18.47
C LEU A 60 -2.21 9.77 19.92
N LEU A 61 -1.35 10.09 20.87
CA LEU A 61 -1.59 9.86 22.30
C LEU A 61 -2.73 10.70 22.87
N THR A 62 -2.86 11.95 22.42
CA THR A 62 -3.97 12.84 22.84
C THR A 62 -5.28 12.53 22.11
N GLY A 63 -5.23 11.75 21.03
CA GLY A 63 -6.41 11.48 20.19
C GLY A 63 -6.75 12.61 19.21
N ASP A 64 -5.90 13.65 19.10
CA ASP A 64 -6.08 14.73 18.10
C ASP A 64 -5.86 14.22 16.68
N VAL A 65 -4.86 13.37 16.47
CA VAL A 65 -4.67 12.67 15.19
C VAL A 65 -5.67 11.53 15.11
N LYS A 66 -6.61 11.65 14.18
CA LYS A 66 -7.70 10.67 14.00
C LYS A 66 -7.34 9.54 13.06
N ILE A 67 -6.59 9.85 12.00
CA ILE A 67 -6.14 8.86 11.02
C ILE A 67 -4.61 8.98 10.87
N LEU A 68 -3.92 7.86 11.05
CA LEU A 68 -2.49 7.75 10.75
C LEU A 68 -2.31 6.91 9.49
N ILE A 69 -1.57 7.43 8.53
CA ILE A 69 -1.17 6.69 7.33
C ILE A 69 0.35 6.56 7.33
N GLY A 70 0.89 5.41 6.97
CA GLY A 70 2.33 5.27 6.92
C GLY A 70 2.81 3.90 6.44
N THR A 71 4.11 3.70 6.59
CA THR A 71 4.78 2.44 6.27
C THR A 71 4.96 1.60 7.55
N HIS A 72 5.93 0.70 7.57
CA HIS A 72 6.31 -0.04 8.78
C HIS A 72 6.61 0.85 10.00
N ALA A 73 6.88 2.15 9.80
CA ALA A 73 7.10 3.10 10.89
C ALA A 73 5.90 3.21 11.86
N VAL A 74 4.67 2.88 11.42
CA VAL A 74 3.46 2.94 12.26
C VAL A 74 3.39 1.81 13.30
N ILE A 75 4.14 0.72 13.10
CA ILE A 75 4.18 -0.41 14.04
C ILE A 75 5.35 -0.34 15.03
N GLU A 76 6.21 0.67 14.94
CA GLU A 76 7.29 0.87 15.90
C GLU A 76 6.74 1.04 17.33
N ASP A 77 7.49 0.57 18.33
CA ASP A 77 7.05 0.58 19.73
C ASP A 77 6.81 2.00 20.27
N THR A 78 7.45 2.99 19.65
CA THR A 78 7.26 4.42 19.99
C THR A 78 5.92 4.99 19.52
N VAL A 79 5.22 4.33 18.61
CA VAL A 79 3.93 4.77 18.08
C VAL A 79 2.81 4.20 18.93
N ASN A 80 2.18 5.02 19.73
CA ASN A 80 1.09 4.63 20.62
C ASN A 80 -0.15 5.47 20.28
N PHE A 81 -1.29 4.81 20.21
CA PHE A 81 -2.59 5.42 19.99
C PHE A 81 -3.34 5.59 21.30
N SER A 82 -4.16 6.62 21.38
CA SER A 82 -5.10 6.78 22.50
C SER A 82 -6.19 5.69 22.47
N SER A 83 -6.74 5.42 21.29
CA SER A 83 -7.81 4.42 21.10
C SER A 83 -7.85 3.95 19.64
N LEU A 84 -6.98 3.02 19.25
CA LEU A 84 -6.97 2.46 17.89
C LEU A 84 -8.09 1.43 17.73
N GLY A 85 -9.07 1.70 16.86
CA GLY A 85 -10.22 0.79 16.62
C GLY A 85 -10.20 0.12 15.27
N PHE A 86 -9.52 0.69 14.28
CA PHE A 86 -9.52 0.14 12.92
C PHE A 86 -8.17 0.28 12.24
N VAL A 87 -7.73 -0.80 11.59
CA VAL A 87 -6.48 -0.85 10.83
C VAL A 87 -6.73 -1.37 9.43
N VAL A 88 -6.20 -0.66 8.43
CA VAL A 88 -6.15 -1.12 7.03
C VAL A 88 -4.71 -1.47 6.69
N ILE A 89 -4.50 -2.64 6.12
CA ILE A 89 -3.20 -3.10 5.63
C ILE A 89 -3.31 -3.31 4.13
N ASP A 90 -2.60 -2.49 3.37
CA ASP A 90 -2.55 -2.60 1.92
C ASP A 90 -1.36 -3.46 1.49
N GLU A 91 -1.57 -4.29 0.45
CA GLU A 91 -0.56 -5.20 -0.11
C GLU A 91 0.13 -6.09 0.95
N GLN A 92 -0.66 -6.84 1.66
CA GLN A 92 -0.28 -7.64 2.84
C GLN A 92 0.92 -8.56 2.65
N HIS A 93 1.20 -9.06 1.44
CA HIS A 93 2.28 -10.03 1.20
C HIS A 93 3.67 -9.54 1.64
N ARG A 94 3.82 -8.23 1.89
CA ARG A 94 5.05 -7.61 2.41
C ARG A 94 5.08 -7.45 3.93
N PHE A 95 4.00 -7.85 4.64
CA PHE A 95 3.91 -7.73 6.09
C PHE A 95 3.88 -9.11 6.76
N GLY A 96 4.89 -9.43 7.55
CA GLY A 96 4.98 -10.69 8.27
C GLY A 96 3.97 -10.82 9.43
N VAL A 97 3.72 -12.07 9.88
CA VAL A 97 2.80 -12.38 11.00
C VAL A 97 3.20 -11.63 12.28
N ALA A 98 4.50 -11.53 12.58
CA ALA A 98 5.02 -10.84 13.76
C ALA A 98 4.71 -9.32 13.75
N GLN A 99 4.69 -8.69 12.58
CA GLN A 99 4.38 -7.27 12.45
C GLN A 99 2.89 -6.99 12.72
N ARG A 100 2.01 -7.91 12.33
CA ARG A 100 0.58 -7.82 12.64
C ARG A 100 0.31 -8.00 14.13
N ALA A 101 0.96 -8.96 14.75
CA ALA A 101 0.84 -9.18 16.21
C ALA A 101 1.21 -7.93 17.02
N ARG A 102 2.20 -7.14 16.57
CA ARG A 102 2.55 -5.86 17.20
C ARG A 102 1.44 -4.81 17.10
N LEU A 103 0.67 -4.77 16.02
CA LEU A 103 -0.48 -3.87 15.93
C LEU A 103 -1.59 -4.25 16.91
N TRP A 104 -1.83 -5.55 17.08
CA TRP A 104 -2.83 -6.04 18.03
C TRP A 104 -2.47 -5.75 19.49
N SER A 105 -1.18 -5.77 19.83
CA SER A 105 -0.71 -5.49 21.18
C SER A 105 -0.70 -4.00 21.57
N LYS A 106 -0.96 -3.09 20.62
CA LYS A 106 -0.91 -1.64 20.86
C LYS A 106 -2.13 -1.09 21.62
N ASN A 107 -3.16 -1.89 21.84
CA ASN A 107 -4.38 -1.50 22.54
C ASN A 107 -4.82 -2.61 23.52
N VAL A 108 -5.59 -2.21 24.53
CA VAL A 108 -6.23 -3.14 25.49
C VAL A 108 -7.24 -4.04 24.75
N GLN A 109 -7.96 -3.49 23.77
CA GLN A 109 -8.81 -4.25 22.85
C GLN A 109 -8.17 -4.29 21.47
N PRO A 110 -8.05 -5.47 20.83
CA PRO A 110 -7.52 -5.57 19.46
C PRO A 110 -8.35 -4.75 18.48
N PRO A 111 -7.74 -3.97 17.59
CA PRO A 111 -8.48 -3.24 16.56
C PRO A 111 -9.07 -4.20 15.51
N HIS A 112 -10.15 -3.80 14.86
CA HIS A 112 -10.60 -4.47 13.64
C HIS A 112 -9.57 -4.26 12.51
N VAL A 113 -9.27 -5.32 11.77
CA VAL A 113 -8.25 -5.30 10.72
C VAL A 113 -8.85 -5.63 9.38
N LEU A 114 -8.69 -4.74 8.41
CA LEU A 114 -8.98 -4.97 7.01
C LEU A 114 -7.67 -5.16 6.24
N VAL A 115 -7.53 -6.31 5.64
CA VAL A 115 -6.37 -6.63 4.80
C VAL A 115 -6.78 -6.58 3.35
N MET A 116 -6.03 -5.85 2.52
CA MET A 116 -6.25 -5.73 1.09
C MET A 116 -5.05 -6.29 0.33
N THR A 117 -5.31 -6.99 -0.77
CA THR A 117 -4.26 -7.46 -1.67
C THR A 117 -4.79 -7.60 -3.10
N ALA A 118 -3.98 -7.23 -4.07
CA ALA A 118 -4.28 -7.44 -5.48
C ALA A 118 -3.89 -8.85 -5.96
N THR A 119 -3.08 -9.59 -5.19
CA THR A 119 -2.74 -10.97 -5.53
C THR A 119 -3.83 -11.92 -5.04
N PRO A 120 -4.47 -12.70 -5.94
CA PRO A 120 -5.47 -13.67 -5.52
C PRO A 120 -4.80 -14.76 -4.67
N ILE A 121 -5.18 -14.81 -3.39
CA ILE A 121 -4.78 -15.90 -2.50
C ILE A 121 -5.90 -16.94 -2.53
N PRO A 122 -5.62 -18.20 -2.89
CA PRO A 122 -6.65 -19.25 -2.84
C PRO A 122 -7.32 -19.27 -1.47
N ARG A 123 -8.66 -19.33 -1.45
CA ARG A 123 -9.44 -19.22 -0.21
C ARG A 123 -8.98 -20.23 0.86
N THR A 124 -8.63 -21.44 0.44
CA THR A 124 -8.08 -22.48 1.33
C THR A 124 -6.76 -22.08 1.97
N LEU A 125 -5.86 -21.45 1.21
CA LEU A 125 -4.58 -20.94 1.73
C LEU A 125 -4.80 -19.72 2.65
N ALA A 126 -5.75 -18.86 2.32
CA ALA A 126 -6.12 -17.72 3.17
C ALA A 126 -6.66 -18.20 4.52
N MET A 127 -7.55 -19.20 4.54
CA MET A 127 -8.06 -19.79 5.78
C MET A 127 -6.97 -20.48 6.61
N THR A 128 -5.98 -21.11 5.96
CA THR A 128 -4.86 -21.77 6.64
C THR A 128 -3.87 -20.77 7.24
N LEU A 129 -3.61 -19.66 6.53
CA LEU A 129 -2.64 -18.65 6.95
C LEU A 129 -3.21 -17.62 7.93
N TYR A 130 -4.52 -17.39 7.90
CA TYR A 130 -5.18 -16.29 8.60
C TYR A 130 -6.31 -16.71 9.52
N GLY A 131 -6.61 -18.03 9.59
CA GLY A 131 -7.51 -18.70 10.54
C GLY A 131 -8.88 -18.02 10.76
N ASP A 132 -8.90 -16.82 11.31
CA ASP A 132 -10.09 -16.12 11.78
C ASP A 132 -10.52 -14.93 10.88
N LEU A 133 -10.00 -14.83 9.64
CA LEU A 133 -10.38 -13.73 8.73
C LEU A 133 -11.47 -14.18 7.75
N ASP A 134 -12.53 -13.39 7.68
CA ASP A 134 -13.50 -13.46 6.60
C ASP A 134 -12.89 -12.96 5.29
N VAL A 135 -13.13 -13.69 4.19
CA VAL A 135 -12.58 -13.35 2.88
C VAL A 135 -13.69 -12.88 1.95
N SER A 136 -13.52 -11.66 1.44
CA SER A 136 -14.35 -11.10 0.37
C SER A 136 -13.51 -10.92 -0.90
N VAL A 137 -14.08 -11.26 -2.04
CA VAL A 137 -13.42 -11.14 -3.35
C VAL A 137 -14.16 -10.11 -4.20
N ILE A 138 -13.40 -9.16 -4.77
CA ILE A 138 -13.90 -8.23 -5.79
C ILE A 138 -13.49 -8.82 -7.13
N ASP A 139 -14.43 -9.39 -7.88
CA ASP A 139 -14.20 -10.12 -9.14
C ASP A 139 -14.63 -9.33 -10.39
N GLU A 140 -15.25 -8.17 -10.21
CA GLU A 140 -15.64 -7.27 -11.29
C GLU A 140 -14.61 -6.16 -11.52
N LEU A 141 -14.38 -5.84 -12.80
CA LEU A 141 -13.55 -4.69 -13.18
C LEU A 141 -14.33 -3.39 -13.03
N PRO A 142 -13.67 -2.29 -12.63
CA PRO A 142 -14.31 -0.96 -12.61
C PRO A 142 -14.90 -0.60 -13.97
N PRO A 143 -16.02 0.14 -14.01
CA PRO A 143 -16.62 0.61 -15.25
C PRO A 143 -15.62 1.36 -16.12
N GLY A 144 -15.58 1.02 -17.42
CA GLY A 144 -14.69 1.67 -18.39
C GLY A 144 -13.26 1.12 -18.46
N ARG A 145 -12.89 0.20 -17.60
CA ARG A 145 -11.56 -0.45 -17.70
C ARG A 145 -11.55 -1.47 -18.84
N LYS A 146 -10.65 -1.26 -19.81
CA LYS A 146 -10.44 -2.18 -20.92
C LYS A 146 -9.63 -3.40 -20.45
N PRO A 147 -9.91 -4.61 -20.97
CA PRO A 147 -9.10 -5.79 -20.70
C PRO A 147 -7.67 -5.58 -21.19
N ILE A 148 -6.72 -6.07 -20.40
CA ILE A 148 -5.28 -6.01 -20.73
C ILE A 148 -4.96 -7.22 -21.61
N THR A 149 -4.33 -6.99 -22.76
CA THR A 149 -3.82 -8.06 -23.61
C THR A 149 -2.39 -8.38 -23.23
N THR A 150 -2.15 -9.56 -22.70
CA THR A 150 -0.81 -10.06 -22.40
C THR A 150 -0.33 -10.95 -23.53
N ILE A 151 0.85 -10.64 -24.09
CA ILE A 151 1.45 -11.40 -25.19
C ILE A 151 2.80 -11.94 -24.70
N HIS A 152 2.94 -13.27 -24.67
CA HIS A 152 4.23 -13.90 -24.45
C HIS A 152 4.93 -14.13 -25.81
N GLN A 153 6.21 -13.73 -25.92
CA GLN A 153 7.04 -13.97 -27.10
C GLN A 153 8.40 -14.53 -26.71
N PHE A 154 8.93 -15.41 -27.56
CA PHE A 154 10.29 -15.93 -27.40
C PHE A 154 11.30 -14.92 -27.96
N ASP A 155 12.56 -15.08 -27.55
CA ASP A 155 13.65 -14.15 -27.83
C ASP A 155 13.91 -13.96 -29.36
N ASN A 156 13.61 -14.98 -30.17
CA ASN A 156 13.71 -14.92 -31.63
C ASN A 156 12.72 -13.93 -32.30
N ARG A 157 11.72 -13.42 -31.56
CA ARG A 157 10.75 -12.41 -32.04
C ARG A 157 10.98 -11.01 -31.45
N ARG A 158 12.15 -10.77 -30.89
CA ARG A 158 12.51 -9.51 -30.23
C ARG A 158 12.33 -8.29 -31.13
N GLU A 159 12.71 -8.39 -32.41
CA GLU A 159 12.51 -7.30 -33.37
C GLU A 159 11.03 -6.97 -33.62
N SER A 160 10.18 -7.99 -33.68
CA SER A 160 8.74 -7.82 -33.83
C SER A 160 8.15 -7.08 -32.63
N MET A 161 8.63 -7.41 -31.42
CA MET A 161 8.24 -6.74 -30.19
C MET A 161 8.66 -5.25 -30.23
N TYR A 162 9.90 -4.94 -30.60
CA TYR A 162 10.36 -3.55 -30.70
C TYR A 162 9.60 -2.74 -31.75
N ARG A 163 9.21 -3.35 -32.87
CA ARG A 163 8.34 -2.70 -33.84
C ARG A 163 6.96 -2.36 -33.26
N SER A 164 6.40 -3.27 -32.47
CA SER A 164 5.12 -3.01 -31.77
C SER A 164 5.25 -1.89 -30.74
N VAL A 165 6.35 -1.88 -29.96
CA VAL A 165 6.67 -0.80 -29.01
C VAL A 165 6.78 0.55 -29.75
N ARG A 166 7.53 0.58 -30.84
CA ARG A 166 7.68 1.81 -31.64
C ARG A 166 6.34 2.34 -32.11
N LYS A 167 5.46 1.46 -32.63
CA LYS A 167 4.11 1.83 -33.04
C LYS A 167 3.31 2.48 -31.89
N GLN A 168 3.41 1.94 -30.65
CA GLN A 168 2.71 2.53 -29.50
C GLN A 168 3.24 3.92 -29.17
N ILE A 169 4.57 4.13 -29.27
CA ILE A 169 5.19 5.44 -29.06
C ILE A 169 4.74 6.43 -30.13
N ASP A 170 4.73 6.03 -31.41
CA ASP A 170 4.31 6.87 -32.53
C ASP A 170 2.82 7.25 -32.43
N GLU A 171 2.00 6.40 -31.79
CA GLU A 171 0.59 6.69 -31.45
C GLU A 171 0.42 7.55 -30.17
N GLY A 172 1.52 8.05 -29.59
CA GLY A 172 1.51 8.91 -28.39
C GLY A 172 1.25 8.18 -27.08
N ARG A 173 1.39 6.86 -27.03
CA ARG A 173 1.19 6.06 -25.80
C ARG A 173 2.51 5.89 -25.02
N PRO A 174 2.52 6.07 -23.71
CA PRO A 174 3.72 5.80 -22.90
C PRO A 174 4.04 4.30 -22.88
N VAL A 175 5.32 3.97 -22.93
CA VAL A 175 5.81 2.59 -22.87
C VAL A 175 6.81 2.46 -21.73
N TYR A 176 6.66 1.42 -20.92
CA TYR A 176 7.59 1.07 -19.84
C TYR A 176 8.30 -0.24 -20.18
N ILE A 177 9.62 -0.25 -20.08
CA ILE A 177 10.44 -1.44 -20.27
C ILE A 177 11.06 -1.79 -18.90
N VAL A 178 10.74 -2.98 -18.39
CA VAL A 178 11.22 -3.44 -17.08
C VAL A 178 12.14 -4.63 -17.26
N TYR A 179 13.35 -4.52 -16.71
CA TYR A 179 14.34 -5.62 -16.68
C TYR A 179 14.54 -6.08 -15.22
N PRO A 180 14.67 -7.39 -14.98
CA PRO A 180 15.05 -7.89 -13.65
C PRO A 180 16.50 -7.47 -13.32
N VAL A 181 16.69 -6.90 -12.12
CA VAL A 181 17.96 -6.31 -11.68
C VAL A 181 19.12 -7.35 -11.61
N SER A 182 18.80 -8.62 -11.40
CA SER A 182 19.77 -9.70 -11.26
C SER A 182 20.64 -9.97 -12.51
N TYR A 183 20.29 -9.40 -13.67
CA TYR A 183 21.02 -9.59 -14.94
C TYR A 183 21.74 -8.34 -15.44
N THR A 184 21.71 -7.23 -14.71
CA THR A 184 22.34 -5.97 -15.15
C THR A 184 23.86 -6.02 -15.14
N HIS A 185 24.49 -6.88 -14.34
CA HIS A 185 25.95 -7.01 -14.31
C HIS A 185 26.56 -7.67 -15.56
N LEU A 186 25.77 -8.42 -16.33
CA LEU A 186 26.28 -9.10 -17.54
C LEU A 186 26.08 -8.28 -18.83
N ARG A 187 25.25 -7.23 -18.80
CA ARG A 187 24.91 -6.42 -19.99
C ARG A 187 25.35 -4.96 -19.93
N ALA A 188 25.86 -4.50 -18.79
CA ALA A 188 26.37 -3.13 -18.64
C ALA A 188 27.68 -2.87 -19.44
N HIS A 189 28.29 -3.90 -20.02
CA HIS A 189 29.52 -3.80 -20.82
C HIS A 189 29.27 -3.79 -22.34
N GLU A 190 28.03 -3.87 -22.79
CA GLU A 190 27.71 -3.84 -24.22
C GLU A 190 26.98 -2.52 -24.62
N THR A 191 27.49 -1.37 -24.19
CA THR A 191 27.18 -0.13 -24.88
C THR A 191 28.18 -0.01 -26.04
N PRO A 192 27.74 0.01 -27.32
CA PRO A 192 28.63 0.32 -28.42
C PRO A 192 29.10 1.77 -28.24
N GLU A 193 30.41 1.96 -28.21
CA GLU A 193 31.02 3.28 -28.35
C GLU A 193 30.62 3.87 -29.70
N HIS A 194 30.08 5.08 -29.64
CA HIS A 194 30.01 5.97 -30.80
C HIS A 194 30.88 7.17 -30.57
#